data_e84ecf7dbe9430a5521a3e93d3a0b1b8
#
_entry.id   e84ecf7dbe9430a5521a3e93d3a0b1b8
#
_cell.length_a   1.000
_cell.length_b   1.000
_cell.length_c   1.000
_cell.angle_alpha   90.00
_cell.angle_beta   90.00
_cell.angle_gamma   90.00
#
_symmetry.space_group_name_H-M   'P 1'
#
loop_
_entity.id
_entity.type
_entity.pdbx_description
1 polymer ?
#
loop_
_entity_poly.entity_id
_entity_poly.type
_entity_poly.pdbx_seq_one_letter_code
_entity_poly.pdbx_strand_id
1 'polypeptide(L)'
;MAPGVTELPDRDALTARAVPSMILSDGSASSLTAPPSHNTAVDPATGAKERFSVHGNFIVTGGTGTLGLASCNALLEHGLEGLAILDVNPAQAKAEVASLEARFPHAKIMAMKVDVTDEKAVQDAVEETVTTLGSVDGLVCFVGVVGCVDTLEMPVSQWRKIIDINTTGSFICAQAAARQMVKQGNGGSITFTSSISAHRVNYPQPQAAYNVSKAALLTLKNCLAAEWARYGIRTNTISPGYMDTILNEGDGIAGHRKIWAERNPSGRMGAPCELTGAVVLLASSAGTYMNGTDIVVDGGAIVF
;
A
#
# COMPACT_ATOMS: atom_id res chain seq x y z
N MET A 1 -7.58 -24.98 -21.98
CA MET A 1 -6.94 -24.42 -23.20
C MET A 1 -5.99 -23.34 -22.70
N ALA A 2 -4.70 -23.38 -23.05
CA ALA A 2 -3.79 -22.29 -22.73
C ALA A 2 -4.29 -21.02 -23.44
N PRO A 3 -4.26 -19.83 -22.79
CA PRO A 3 -4.55 -18.59 -23.48
C PRO A 3 -3.58 -18.46 -24.66
N GLY A 4 -4.13 -18.19 -25.83
CA GLY A 4 -3.41 -18.12 -27.07
C GLY A 4 -2.23 -17.15 -26.93
N VAL A 5 -1.06 -17.58 -27.39
CA VAL A 5 0.08 -16.70 -27.63
C VAL A 5 -0.43 -15.62 -28.58
N THR A 6 -0.61 -14.40 -28.07
CA THR A 6 -0.83 -13.22 -28.93
C THR A 6 0.35 -13.14 -29.87
N GLU A 7 0.11 -13.25 -31.17
CA GLU A 7 1.13 -13.05 -32.18
C GLU A 7 1.87 -11.75 -31.86
N LEU A 8 3.19 -11.81 -31.88
CA LEU A 8 4.01 -10.61 -31.73
C LEU A 8 3.61 -9.64 -32.85
N PRO A 9 3.36 -8.36 -32.53
CA PRO A 9 2.99 -7.41 -33.56
C PRO A 9 4.10 -7.35 -34.64
N ASP A 10 3.66 -7.28 -35.90
CA ASP A 10 4.57 -7.10 -37.02
C ASP A 10 5.50 -5.90 -36.80
N ARG A 11 6.73 -6.00 -37.28
CA ARG A 11 7.75 -4.96 -37.14
C ARG A 11 7.26 -3.59 -37.65
N ASP A 12 6.49 -3.57 -38.74
CA ASP A 12 5.95 -2.35 -39.32
C ASP A 12 4.85 -1.75 -38.41
N ALA A 13 4.02 -2.58 -37.79
CA ALA A 13 3.04 -2.13 -36.78
C ALA A 13 3.73 -1.57 -35.53
N LEU A 14 4.88 -2.14 -35.11
CA LEU A 14 5.68 -1.61 -33.99
C LEU A 14 6.27 -0.22 -34.31
N THR A 15 6.71 0.01 -35.56
CA THR A 15 7.29 1.28 -35.98
C THR A 15 6.24 2.38 -36.23
N ALA A 16 5.01 2.00 -36.60
CA ALA A 16 3.88 2.92 -36.86
C ALA A 16 3.08 3.27 -35.61
N ARG A 17 3.34 2.65 -34.45
CA ARG A 17 2.58 2.90 -33.21
C ARG A 17 2.75 4.32 -32.69
N ALA A 18 1.66 4.95 -32.29
CA ALA A 18 1.69 6.19 -31.52
C ALA A 18 2.15 5.88 -30.06
N VAL A 19 3.21 6.54 -29.61
CA VAL A 19 3.70 6.43 -28.23
C VAL A 19 3.15 7.64 -27.45
N PRO A 20 2.32 7.42 -26.42
CA PRO A 20 1.83 8.52 -25.60
C PRO A 20 2.98 9.17 -24.83
N SER A 21 2.94 10.49 -24.71
CA SER A 21 3.90 11.25 -23.92
C SER A 21 3.37 11.45 -22.50
N MET A 22 4.23 11.29 -21.51
CA MET A 22 3.92 11.64 -20.12
C MET A 22 3.75 13.16 -20.02
N ILE A 23 2.68 13.61 -19.36
CA ILE A 23 2.41 15.01 -19.08
C ILE A 23 2.62 15.26 -17.60
N LEU A 24 3.56 16.14 -17.26
CA LEU A 24 3.85 16.54 -15.89
C LEU A 24 2.89 17.66 -15.45
N SER A 25 2.82 17.90 -14.13
CA SER A 25 2.15 19.11 -13.60
C SER A 25 2.89 20.36 -14.06
N ASP A 26 2.15 21.43 -14.29
CA ASP A 26 2.71 22.74 -14.69
C ASP A 26 3.25 23.55 -13.49
N GLY A 27 3.00 23.07 -12.25
CA GLY A 27 3.45 23.73 -11.01
C GLY A 27 2.78 25.08 -10.73
N SER A 28 1.74 25.44 -11.47
CA SER A 28 1.01 26.70 -11.25
C SER A 28 0.30 26.73 -9.90
N ALA A 29 -0.02 27.91 -9.41
CA ALA A 29 -0.76 28.11 -8.16
C ALA A 29 -2.18 27.47 -8.17
N SER A 30 -2.73 27.21 -9.34
CA SER A 30 -4.01 26.53 -9.54
C SER A 30 -3.88 25.03 -9.74
N SER A 31 -2.66 24.48 -9.83
CA SER A 31 -2.44 23.04 -9.98
C SER A 31 -2.66 22.29 -8.66
N LEU A 32 -3.04 21.01 -8.76
CA LEU A 32 -3.18 20.13 -7.59
C LEU A 32 -1.82 19.79 -6.89
N THR A 33 -0.71 20.22 -7.48
CA THR A 33 0.64 20.10 -6.91
C THR A 33 1.16 21.43 -6.33
N ALA A 34 0.33 22.47 -6.27
CA ALA A 34 0.71 23.74 -5.66
C ALA A 34 1.12 23.54 -4.19
N PRO A 35 2.10 24.31 -3.70
CA PRO A 35 2.46 24.26 -2.28
C PRO A 35 1.25 24.52 -1.39
N PRO A 36 1.11 23.85 -0.25
CA PRO A 36 0.05 24.13 0.70
C PRO A 36 0.20 25.57 1.24
N SER A 37 -0.93 26.28 1.40
CA SER A 37 -0.92 27.60 2.01
C SER A 37 -0.49 27.52 3.47
N HIS A 38 0.54 28.28 3.86
CA HIS A 38 0.95 28.41 5.25
C HIS A 38 0.02 29.39 5.97
N ASN A 39 -0.84 28.89 6.81
CA ASN A 39 -1.60 29.73 7.73
C ASN A 39 -0.77 30.00 8.99
N THR A 40 -0.13 31.16 9.06
CA THR A 40 0.67 31.58 10.21
C THR A 40 -0.15 32.00 11.43
N ALA A 41 -1.48 32.04 11.31
CA ALA A 41 -2.39 32.46 12.39
C ALA A 41 -2.85 31.30 13.29
N VAL A 42 -2.43 30.05 13.01
CA VAL A 42 -2.81 28.88 13.79
C VAL A 42 -1.89 28.74 15.00
N ASP A 43 -2.49 28.48 16.17
CA ASP A 43 -1.74 28.14 17.39
C ASP A 43 -0.75 26.99 17.13
N PRO A 44 0.51 27.06 17.61
CA PRO A 44 1.55 26.07 17.31
C PRO A 44 1.16 24.62 17.64
N ALA A 45 0.43 24.39 18.76
CA ALA A 45 0.00 23.04 19.15
C ALA A 45 -1.07 22.48 18.18
N THR A 46 -2.03 23.32 17.80
CA THR A 46 -3.02 23.00 16.77
C THR A 46 -2.37 22.73 15.43
N GLY A 47 -1.43 23.58 15.01
CA GLY A 47 -0.71 23.39 13.76
C GLY A 47 0.15 22.13 13.72
N ALA A 48 0.70 21.70 14.85
CA ALA A 48 1.42 20.43 14.97
C ALA A 48 0.46 19.23 14.81
N LYS A 49 -0.72 19.28 15.44
CA LYS A 49 -1.75 18.25 15.31
C LYS A 49 -2.30 18.18 13.88
N GLU A 50 -2.68 19.32 13.31
CA GLU A 50 -3.23 19.41 11.95
C GLU A 50 -2.26 18.87 10.89
N ARG A 51 -0.96 19.02 11.08
CA ARG A 51 0.06 18.50 10.16
C ARG A 51 -0.03 17.00 9.98
N PHE A 52 -0.38 16.26 11.02
CA PHE A 52 -0.50 14.79 11.00
C PHE A 52 -1.95 14.32 10.99
N SER A 53 -2.92 15.22 10.88
CA SER A 53 -4.32 14.83 10.71
C SER A 53 -4.55 14.18 9.35
N VAL A 54 -5.33 13.10 9.36
CA VAL A 54 -5.73 12.36 8.15
C VAL A 54 -7.20 12.66 7.89
N HIS A 55 -7.50 13.13 6.69
CA HIS A 55 -8.84 13.54 6.31
C HIS A 55 -9.38 12.70 5.15
N GLY A 56 -10.71 12.71 5.00
CA GLY A 56 -11.42 12.05 3.92
C GLY A 56 -11.63 10.56 4.16
N ASN A 57 -11.66 9.78 3.09
CA ASN A 57 -12.05 8.37 3.10
C ASN A 57 -10.96 7.50 2.46
N PHE A 58 -10.52 6.49 3.20
CA PHE A 58 -9.44 5.62 2.75
C PHE A 58 -9.91 4.19 2.53
N ILE A 59 -9.32 3.56 1.53
CA ILE A 59 -9.39 2.11 1.30
C ILE A 59 -8.10 1.49 1.86
N VAL A 60 -8.25 0.41 2.66
CA VAL A 60 -7.13 -0.39 3.15
C VAL A 60 -7.33 -1.83 2.70
N THR A 61 -6.49 -2.31 1.77
CA THR A 61 -6.53 -3.71 1.32
C THR A 61 -5.66 -4.59 2.22
N GLY A 62 -6.11 -5.84 2.48
CA GLY A 62 -5.48 -6.67 3.51
C GLY A 62 -5.65 -6.07 4.92
N GLY A 63 -6.69 -5.25 5.08
CA GLY A 63 -6.91 -4.46 6.27
C GLY A 63 -7.33 -5.27 7.50
N THR A 64 -7.66 -6.55 7.34
CA THR A 64 -7.93 -7.47 8.46
C THR A 64 -6.68 -8.21 8.95
N GLY A 65 -5.56 -8.09 8.24
CA GLY A 65 -4.26 -8.60 8.69
C GLY A 65 -3.67 -7.74 9.82
N THR A 66 -2.68 -8.27 10.54
CA THR A 66 -2.08 -7.61 11.71
C THR A 66 -1.59 -6.19 11.43
N LEU A 67 -0.83 -5.97 10.34
CA LEU A 67 -0.34 -4.64 9.96
C LEU A 67 -1.45 -3.74 9.42
N GLY A 68 -2.42 -4.33 8.68
CA GLY A 68 -3.58 -3.63 8.17
C GLY A 68 -4.44 -3.07 9.31
N LEU A 69 -4.82 -3.89 10.30
CA LEU A 69 -5.61 -3.46 11.47
C LEU A 69 -4.90 -2.40 12.29
N ALA A 70 -3.59 -2.58 12.56
CA ALA A 70 -2.81 -1.56 13.27
C ALA A 70 -2.81 -0.23 12.52
N SER A 71 -2.72 -0.26 11.19
CA SER A 71 -2.74 0.94 10.35
C SER A 71 -4.14 1.56 10.27
N CYS A 72 -5.20 0.75 10.15
CA CYS A 72 -6.59 1.23 10.23
C CYS A 72 -6.84 1.99 11.54
N ASN A 73 -6.40 1.42 12.66
CA ASN A 73 -6.50 2.07 13.96
C ASN A 73 -5.77 3.42 13.99
N ALA A 74 -4.54 3.47 13.53
CA ALA A 74 -3.74 4.69 13.53
C ALA A 74 -4.33 5.79 12.63
N LEU A 75 -4.83 5.44 11.44
CA LEU A 75 -5.51 6.40 10.56
C LEU A 75 -6.74 7.01 11.24
N LEU A 76 -7.56 6.19 11.94
CA LEU A 76 -8.72 6.65 12.71
C LEU A 76 -8.32 7.51 13.92
N GLU A 77 -7.25 7.16 14.64
CA GLU A 77 -6.70 7.97 15.74
C GLU A 77 -6.26 9.37 15.26
N HIS A 78 -5.85 9.49 14.00
CA HIS A 78 -5.45 10.74 13.38
C HIS A 78 -6.57 11.47 12.63
N GLY A 79 -7.83 11.05 12.81
CA GLY A 79 -9.02 11.80 12.36
C GLY A 79 -9.62 11.34 11.05
N LEU A 80 -9.25 10.17 10.51
CA LEU A 80 -9.87 9.62 9.30
C LEU A 80 -11.39 9.53 9.46
N GLU A 81 -12.12 10.02 8.47
CA GLU A 81 -13.59 10.17 8.49
C GLU A 81 -14.30 8.93 7.98
N GLY A 82 -13.73 8.24 7.00
CA GLY A 82 -14.27 7.01 6.44
C GLY A 82 -13.20 5.97 6.11
N LEU A 83 -13.51 4.70 6.41
CA LEU A 83 -12.59 3.58 6.23
C LEU A 83 -13.31 2.41 5.55
N ALA A 84 -12.80 2.01 4.37
CA ALA A 84 -13.19 0.79 3.69
C ALA A 84 -12.07 -0.26 3.82
N ILE A 85 -12.36 -1.35 4.52
CA ILE A 85 -11.45 -2.48 4.74
C ILE A 85 -11.75 -3.55 3.68
N LEU A 86 -10.81 -3.83 2.78
CA LEU A 86 -10.93 -4.85 1.76
C LEU A 86 -10.06 -6.05 2.11
N ASP A 87 -10.65 -7.24 2.16
CA ASP A 87 -9.93 -8.48 2.43
C ASP A 87 -10.64 -9.68 1.76
N VAL A 88 -9.91 -10.75 1.45
CA VAL A 88 -10.52 -11.99 0.94
C VAL A 88 -11.38 -12.70 1.99
N ASN A 89 -11.10 -12.46 3.28
CA ASN A 89 -11.82 -13.04 4.40
C ASN A 89 -12.04 -12.02 5.54
N PRO A 90 -12.88 -10.99 5.35
CA PRO A 90 -13.11 -9.97 6.37
C PRO A 90 -13.76 -10.52 7.64
N ALA A 91 -14.40 -11.68 7.57
CA ALA A 91 -15.05 -12.30 8.72
C ALA A 91 -14.06 -12.73 9.83
N GLN A 92 -12.80 -12.96 9.49
CA GLN A 92 -11.75 -13.35 10.46
C GLN A 92 -11.43 -12.22 11.47
N ALA A 93 -11.71 -10.97 11.14
CA ALA A 93 -11.43 -9.80 11.99
C ALA A 93 -12.72 -9.06 12.38
N LYS A 94 -13.85 -9.77 12.43
CA LYS A 94 -15.16 -9.15 12.75
C LYS A 94 -15.17 -8.46 14.12
N ALA A 95 -14.51 -9.06 15.12
CA ALA A 95 -14.44 -8.50 16.47
C ALA A 95 -13.58 -7.24 16.52
N GLU A 96 -12.45 -7.24 15.79
CA GLU A 96 -11.54 -6.12 15.68
C GLU A 96 -12.19 -4.95 14.94
N VAL A 97 -12.90 -5.21 13.84
CA VAL A 97 -13.67 -4.18 13.12
C VAL A 97 -14.75 -3.58 14.00
N ALA A 98 -15.53 -4.40 14.70
CA ALA A 98 -16.54 -3.90 15.66
C ALA A 98 -15.90 -3.07 16.80
N SER A 99 -14.70 -3.42 17.24
CA SER A 99 -13.96 -2.63 18.22
C SER A 99 -13.54 -1.26 17.66
N LEU A 100 -13.11 -1.20 16.38
CA LEU A 100 -12.82 0.08 15.72
C LEU A 100 -14.07 0.96 15.61
N GLU A 101 -15.21 0.39 15.18
CA GLU A 101 -16.49 1.11 15.12
C GLU A 101 -16.91 1.69 16.49
N ALA A 102 -16.78 0.90 17.55
CA ALA A 102 -17.11 1.35 18.90
C ALA A 102 -16.17 2.45 19.43
N ARG A 103 -14.88 2.41 19.08
CA ARG A 103 -13.87 3.38 19.53
C ARG A 103 -13.88 4.67 18.73
N PHE A 104 -14.30 4.62 17.47
CA PHE A 104 -14.30 5.76 16.54
C PHE A 104 -15.70 6.04 15.98
N PRO A 105 -16.68 6.38 16.84
CA PRO A 105 -18.08 6.53 16.43
C PRO A 105 -18.33 7.72 15.46
N HIS A 106 -17.33 8.59 15.28
CA HIS A 106 -17.37 9.68 14.30
C HIS A 106 -17.01 9.22 12.88
N ALA A 107 -16.32 8.09 12.74
CA ALA A 107 -15.90 7.56 11.46
C ALA A 107 -16.90 6.53 10.92
N LYS A 108 -17.10 6.52 9.60
CA LYS A 108 -17.85 5.46 8.94
C LYS A 108 -16.90 4.34 8.56
N ILE A 109 -17.10 3.13 9.08
CA ILE A 109 -16.26 1.97 8.80
C ILE A 109 -17.09 0.93 8.06
N MET A 110 -16.51 0.35 7.02
CA MET A 110 -17.10 -0.77 6.28
C MET A 110 -16.04 -1.82 5.98
N ALA A 111 -16.44 -3.09 5.92
CA ALA A 111 -15.56 -4.19 5.57
C ALA A 111 -16.19 -5.01 4.43
N MET A 112 -15.43 -5.26 3.36
CA MET A 112 -15.89 -5.94 2.15
C MET A 112 -14.99 -7.11 1.81
N LYS A 113 -15.63 -8.19 1.31
CA LYS A 113 -14.91 -9.34 0.78
C LYS A 113 -14.47 -9.05 -0.64
N VAL A 114 -13.15 -8.92 -0.85
CA VAL A 114 -12.56 -8.62 -2.16
C VAL A 114 -11.31 -9.45 -2.37
N ASP A 115 -11.22 -10.11 -3.50
CA ASP A 115 -9.97 -10.65 -4.03
C ASP A 115 -9.34 -9.57 -4.92
N VAL A 116 -8.16 -9.07 -4.55
CA VAL A 116 -7.46 -8.02 -5.29
C VAL A 116 -7.01 -8.42 -6.69
N THR A 117 -7.02 -9.71 -7.00
CA THR A 117 -6.70 -10.23 -8.34
C THR A 117 -7.91 -10.21 -9.29
N ASP A 118 -9.11 -9.96 -8.76
CA ASP A 118 -10.33 -9.78 -9.54
C ASP A 118 -10.57 -8.28 -9.79
N GLU A 119 -10.25 -7.82 -11.00
CA GLU A 119 -10.40 -6.42 -11.41
C GLU A 119 -11.82 -5.89 -11.21
N LYS A 120 -12.84 -6.72 -11.55
CA LYS A 120 -14.24 -6.32 -11.40
C LYS A 120 -14.62 -6.17 -9.94
N ALA A 121 -14.24 -7.11 -9.08
CA ALA A 121 -14.52 -7.02 -7.65
C ALA A 121 -13.87 -5.80 -7.00
N VAL A 122 -12.65 -5.42 -7.44
CA VAL A 122 -11.98 -4.21 -6.95
C VAL A 122 -12.69 -2.95 -7.43
N GLN A 123 -13.11 -2.89 -8.70
CA GLN A 123 -13.87 -1.74 -9.23
C GLN A 123 -15.19 -1.56 -8.48
N ASP A 124 -15.96 -2.65 -8.29
CA ASP A 124 -17.22 -2.63 -7.54
C ASP A 124 -17.01 -2.15 -6.09
N ALA A 125 -15.93 -2.58 -5.45
CA ALA A 125 -15.61 -2.16 -4.10
C ALA A 125 -15.23 -0.67 -4.00
N VAL A 126 -14.56 -0.11 -5.00
CA VAL A 126 -14.30 1.34 -5.07
C VAL A 126 -15.60 2.11 -5.26
N GLU A 127 -16.51 1.66 -6.13
CA GLU A 127 -17.82 2.27 -6.35
C GLU A 127 -18.70 2.21 -5.10
N GLU A 128 -18.72 1.08 -4.39
CA GLU A 128 -19.44 0.92 -3.13
C GLU A 128 -18.86 1.82 -2.03
N THR A 129 -17.53 1.96 -1.99
CA THR A 129 -16.86 2.90 -1.08
C THR A 129 -17.33 4.33 -1.31
N VAL A 130 -17.39 4.78 -2.57
CA VAL A 130 -17.87 6.12 -2.92
C VAL A 130 -19.34 6.28 -2.57
N THR A 131 -20.17 5.28 -2.84
CA THR A 131 -21.60 5.31 -2.52
C THR A 131 -21.84 5.45 -1.02
N THR A 132 -21.06 4.74 -0.21
CA THR A 132 -21.23 4.68 1.24
C THR A 132 -20.53 5.81 1.97
N LEU A 133 -19.29 6.12 1.59
CA LEU A 133 -18.44 7.08 2.29
C LEU A 133 -18.41 8.47 1.61
N GLY A 134 -18.68 8.55 0.31
CA GLY A 134 -18.74 9.79 -0.46
C GLY A 134 -17.53 10.04 -1.36
N SER A 135 -16.34 9.55 -1.02
CA SER A 135 -15.11 9.72 -1.81
C SER A 135 -14.12 8.59 -1.57
N VAL A 136 -13.03 8.61 -2.35
CA VAL A 136 -11.80 7.86 -2.10
C VAL A 136 -10.64 8.85 -2.15
N ASP A 137 -10.05 9.16 -1.00
CA ASP A 137 -8.98 10.15 -0.84
C ASP A 137 -7.62 9.49 -0.57
N GLY A 138 -7.65 8.22 -0.17
CA GLY A 138 -6.44 7.42 0.04
C GLY A 138 -6.62 5.94 -0.18
N LEU A 139 -5.48 5.28 -0.48
CA LEU A 139 -5.38 3.83 -0.59
C LEU A 139 -4.10 3.35 0.11
N VAL A 140 -4.23 2.36 0.99
CA VAL A 140 -3.08 1.66 1.58
C VAL A 140 -3.18 0.17 1.27
N CYS A 141 -2.17 -0.37 0.58
CA CYS A 141 -2.15 -1.76 0.14
C CYS A 141 -1.31 -2.61 1.09
N PHE A 142 -1.96 -3.42 1.94
CA PHE A 142 -1.29 -4.41 2.80
C PHE A 142 -1.43 -5.85 2.29
N VAL A 143 -2.24 -6.09 1.27
CA VAL A 143 -2.36 -7.45 0.71
C VAL A 143 -1.00 -7.97 0.26
N GLY A 144 -0.71 -9.20 0.65
CA GLY A 144 0.46 -9.91 0.19
C GLY A 144 0.56 -11.30 0.79
N VAL A 145 1.14 -12.19 0.02
CA VAL A 145 1.42 -13.57 0.42
C VAL A 145 2.92 -13.85 0.29
N VAL A 146 3.41 -14.69 1.17
CA VAL A 146 4.80 -15.19 1.16
C VAL A 146 4.80 -16.64 0.68
N GLY A 147 5.86 -17.05 0.01
CA GLY A 147 6.13 -18.44 -0.31
C GLY A 147 7.63 -18.69 -0.17
N CYS A 148 7.99 -19.58 0.75
CA CYS A 148 9.38 -19.98 1.01
C CYS A 148 9.60 -21.36 0.41
N VAL A 149 10.19 -21.40 -0.78
CA VAL A 149 10.52 -22.63 -1.52
C VAL A 149 11.84 -22.42 -2.22
N ASP A 150 12.70 -23.44 -2.22
CA ASP A 150 13.92 -23.42 -3.03
C ASP A 150 13.57 -23.15 -4.49
N THR A 151 14.31 -22.26 -5.14
CA THR A 151 13.96 -21.78 -6.48
C THR A 151 14.00 -22.89 -7.53
N LEU A 152 14.85 -23.90 -7.35
CA LEU A 152 14.90 -25.07 -8.25
C LEU A 152 13.65 -25.93 -8.15
N GLU A 153 12.98 -25.95 -6.99
CA GLU A 153 11.80 -26.74 -6.73
C GLU A 153 10.49 -25.94 -6.82
N MET A 154 10.59 -24.61 -7.02
CA MET A 154 9.40 -23.73 -7.04
C MET A 154 8.52 -23.98 -8.26
N PRO A 155 7.25 -24.41 -8.08
CA PRO A 155 6.32 -24.50 -9.21
C PRO A 155 6.05 -23.12 -9.83
N VAL A 156 6.01 -23.04 -11.15
CA VAL A 156 5.70 -21.78 -11.88
C VAL A 156 4.31 -21.24 -11.48
N SER A 157 3.37 -22.11 -11.14
CA SER A 157 2.05 -21.71 -10.63
C SER A 157 2.12 -20.95 -9.30
N GLN A 158 3.01 -21.36 -8.39
CA GLN A 158 3.25 -20.64 -7.14
C GLN A 158 3.92 -19.30 -7.38
N TRP A 159 4.92 -19.25 -8.29
CA TRP A 159 5.54 -18.01 -8.74
C TRP A 159 4.47 -17.03 -9.24
N ARG A 160 3.65 -17.44 -10.20
CA ARG A 160 2.56 -16.62 -10.78
C ARG A 160 1.61 -16.12 -9.70
N LYS A 161 1.16 -17.01 -8.81
CA LYS A 161 0.25 -16.65 -7.71
C LYS A 161 0.82 -15.53 -6.82
N ILE A 162 2.11 -15.60 -6.48
CA ILE A 162 2.76 -14.57 -5.64
C ILE A 162 2.84 -13.24 -6.39
N ILE A 163 3.23 -13.25 -7.67
CA ILE A 163 3.27 -12.04 -8.49
C ILE A 163 1.86 -11.46 -8.67
N ASP A 164 0.87 -12.30 -8.97
CA ASP A 164 -0.51 -11.86 -9.18
C ASP A 164 -1.08 -11.17 -7.94
N ILE A 165 -0.94 -11.77 -6.77
CA ILE A 165 -1.49 -11.19 -5.54
C ILE A 165 -0.69 -9.93 -5.15
N ASN A 166 0.64 -10.03 -5.06
CA ASN A 166 1.45 -8.98 -4.45
C ASN A 166 1.66 -7.77 -5.38
N THR A 167 1.80 -8.01 -6.68
CA THR A 167 2.14 -6.97 -7.66
C THR A 167 0.95 -6.58 -8.51
N THR A 168 0.36 -7.54 -9.23
CA THR A 168 -0.79 -7.28 -10.12
C THR A 168 -2.00 -6.79 -9.31
N GLY A 169 -2.32 -7.44 -8.18
CA GLY A 169 -3.42 -7.02 -7.31
C GLY A 169 -3.23 -5.61 -6.73
N SER A 170 -2.00 -5.27 -6.33
CA SER A 170 -1.68 -3.91 -5.89
C SER A 170 -1.87 -2.88 -7.01
N PHE A 171 -1.47 -3.22 -8.25
CA PHE A 171 -1.69 -2.36 -9.41
C PHE A 171 -3.18 -2.17 -9.72
N ILE A 172 -3.98 -3.24 -9.71
CA ILE A 172 -5.44 -3.18 -9.93
C ILE A 172 -6.09 -2.24 -8.92
N CYS A 173 -5.78 -2.39 -7.63
CA CYS A 173 -6.31 -1.52 -6.58
C CYS A 173 -5.90 -0.06 -6.77
N ALA A 174 -4.63 0.19 -7.06
CA ALA A 174 -4.13 1.54 -7.28
C ALA A 174 -4.76 2.20 -8.50
N GLN A 175 -4.92 1.47 -9.61
CA GLN A 175 -5.55 1.99 -10.82
C GLN A 175 -7.02 2.33 -10.60
N ALA A 176 -7.78 1.47 -9.93
CA ALA A 176 -9.19 1.71 -9.61
C ALA A 176 -9.37 2.92 -8.69
N ALA A 177 -8.58 3.01 -7.62
CA ALA A 177 -8.59 4.16 -6.72
C ALA A 177 -8.17 5.46 -7.43
N ALA A 178 -7.10 5.43 -8.24
CA ALA A 178 -6.61 6.60 -8.97
C ALA A 178 -7.63 7.10 -10.01
N ARG A 179 -8.31 6.21 -10.74
CA ARG A 179 -9.40 6.59 -11.65
C ARG A 179 -10.49 7.37 -10.90
N GLN A 180 -10.85 6.92 -9.70
CA GLN A 180 -11.83 7.62 -8.87
C GLN A 180 -11.30 8.96 -8.36
N MET A 181 -10.05 9.03 -7.87
CA MET A 181 -9.41 10.28 -7.43
C MET A 181 -9.35 11.32 -8.58
N VAL A 182 -9.01 10.87 -9.79
CA VAL A 182 -9.03 11.75 -11.00
C VAL A 182 -10.43 12.26 -11.29
N LYS A 183 -11.46 11.41 -11.20
CA LYS A 183 -12.86 11.80 -11.37
C LYS A 183 -13.33 12.82 -10.33
N GLN A 184 -12.84 12.71 -9.10
CA GLN A 184 -13.13 13.64 -8.00
C GLN A 184 -12.42 14.98 -8.16
N GLY A 185 -11.21 15.01 -8.74
CA GLY A 185 -10.44 16.21 -9.00
C GLY A 185 -9.77 16.86 -7.79
N ASN A 186 -9.58 16.14 -6.68
CA ASN A 186 -8.99 16.65 -5.43
C ASN A 186 -7.68 15.95 -5.02
N GLY A 187 -7.13 15.12 -5.91
CA GLY A 187 -5.89 14.39 -5.64
C GLY A 187 -6.08 13.17 -4.73
N GLY A 188 -5.01 12.74 -4.07
CA GLY A 188 -5.06 11.61 -3.15
C GLY A 188 -3.69 11.08 -2.74
N SER A 189 -3.68 10.07 -1.86
CA SER A 189 -2.47 9.40 -1.40
C SER A 189 -2.57 7.87 -1.57
N ILE A 190 -1.61 7.28 -2.27
CA ILE A 190 -1.51 5.83 -2.46
C ILE A 190 -0.22 5.34 -1.81
N THR A 191 -0.33 4.33 -0.94
CA THR A 191 0.80 3.72 -0.27
C THR A 191 0.80 2.22 -0.50
N PHE A 192 1.86 1.69 -1.11
CA PHE A 192 2.07 0.25 -1.22
C PHE A 192 2.94 -0.25 -0.06
N THR A 193 2.67 -1.47 0.39
CA THR A 193 3.55 -2.18 1.31
C THR A 193 4.52 -3.05 0.52
N SER A 194 5.75 -2.55 0.37
CA SER A 194 6.88 -3.31 -0.13
C SER A 194 7.47 -4.20 0.98
N SER A 195 8.77 -4.27 1.13
CA SER A 195 9.46 -5.03 2.17
C SER A 195 10.97 -4.75 2.09
N ILE A 196 11.71 -5.01 3.17
CA ILE A 196 13.17 -5.14 3.10
C ILE A 196 13.61 -6.21 2.09
N SER A 197 12.72 -7.16 1.79
CA SER A 197 12.93 -8.19 0.76
C SER A 197 13.07 -7.62 -0.66
N ALA A 198 12.63 -6.39 -0.89
CA ALA A 198 12.84 -5.66 -2.14
C ALA A 198 14.25 -5.07 -2.26
N HIS A 199 14.96 -4.91 -1.14
CA HIS A 199 16.26 -4.25 -1.04
C HIS A 199 17.41 -5.25 -0.87
N ARG A 200 17.12 -6.42 -0.27
CA ARG A 200 18.10 -7.48 -0.06
C ARG A 200 17.46 -8.86 -0.13
N VAL A 201 18.30 -9.88 -0.34
CA VAL A 201 17.86 -11.27 -0.27
C VAL A 201 17.62 -11.66 1.19
N ASN A 202 16.53 -12.38 1.46
CA ASN A 202 16.22 -12.90 2.78
C ASN A 202 17.13 -14.05 3.17
N TYR A 203 17.40 -14.15 4.45
CA TYR A 203 18.14 -15.24 5.07
C TYR A 203 17.51 -15.57 6.43
N PRO A 204 17.32 -16.84 6.79
CA PRO A 204 17.84 -18.05 6.10
C PRO A 204 16.88 -18.65 5.06
N GLN A 205 15.65 -18.17 4.91
CA GLN A 205 14.65 -18.74 4.03
C GLN A 205 14.81 -18.28 2.57
N PRO A 206 14.70 -19.21 1.60
CA PRO A 206 14.61 -18.86 0.18
C PRO A 206 13.20 -18.37 -0.16
N GLN A 207 13.06 -17.20 -0.80
CA GLN A 207 11.75 -16.63 -1.16
C GLN A 207 11.83 -15.72 -2.40
N ALA A 208 12.49 -16.18 -3.47
CA ALA A 208 12.77 -15.40 -4.66
C ALA A 208 11.52 -14.72 -5.26
N ALA A 209 10.39 -15.44 -5.39
CA ALA A 209 9.16 -14.88 -5.94
C ALA A 209 8.64 -13.71 -5.11
N TYR A 210 8.70 -13.81 -3.78
CA TYR A 210 8.32 -12.75 -2.88
C TYR A 210 9.24 -11.52 -3.03
N ASN A 211 10.56 -11.73 -3.01
CA ASN A 211 11.53 -10.65 -3.19
C ASN A 211 11.27 -9.88 -4.50
N VAL A 212 11.10 -10.60 -5.61
CA VAL A 212 10.80 -9.98 -6.91
C VAL A 212 9.46 -9.23 -6.88
N SER A 213 8.41 -9.82 -6.30
CA SER A 213 7.10 -9.16 -6.21
C SER A 213 7.16 -7.85 -5.42
N LYS A 214 7.93 -7.80 -4.33
CA LYS A 214 8.07 -6.60 -3.50
C LYS A 214 9.02 -5.55 -4.14
N ALA A 215 10.07 -5.99 -4.84
CA ALA A 215 10.93 -5.11 -5.62
C ALA A 215 10.17 -4.44 -6.79
N ALA A 216 9.25 -5.17 -7.43
CA ALA A 216 8.39 -4.61 -8.49
C ALA A 216 7.55 -3.43 -7.99
N LEU A 217 7.09 -3.43 -6.74
CA LEU A 217 6.33 -2.32 -6.16
C LEU A 217 7.16 -1.03 -6.01
N LEU A 218 8.48 -1.14 -5.79
CA LEU A 218 9.37 0.03 -5.74
C LEU A 218 9.44 0.74 -7.09
N THR A 219 9.50 -0.02 -8.18
CA THR A 219 9.49 0.55 -9.53
C THR A 219 8.08 1.03 -9.92
N LEU A 220 7.05 0.24 -9.61
CA LEU A 220 5.66 0.62 -9.89
C LEU A 220 5.33 1.97 -9.26
N LYS A 221 5.64 2.19 -7.97
CA LYS A 221 5.37 3.47 -7.32
C LYS A 221 6.10 4.64 -7.99
N ASN A 222 7.31 4.43 -8.52
CA ASN A 222 8.05 5.49 -9.24
C ASN A 222 7.32 5.89 -10.53
N CYS A 223 6.86 4.89 -11.31
CA CYS A 223 6.09 5.13 -12.53
C CYS A 223 4.80 5.90 -12.22
N LEU A 224 4.03 5.41 -11.25
CA LEU A 224 2.73 6.01 -10.89
C LEU A 224 2.91 7.39 -10.25
N ALA A 225 3.94 7.60 -9.44
CA ALA A 225 4.27 8.91 -8.88
C ALA A 225 4.55 9.96 -9.96
N ALA A 226 5.23 9.56 -11.05
CA ALA A 226 5.49 10.45 -12.16
C ALA A 226 4.24 10.71 -13.03
N GLU A 227 3.51 9.63 -13.37
CA GLU A 227 2.35 9.72 -14.28
C GLU A 227 1.15 10.44 -13.65
N TRP A 228 0.94 10.27 -12.33
CA TRP A 228 -0.26 10.74 -11.65
C TRP A 228 -0.07 12.03 -10.86
N ALA A 229 1.16 12.55 -10.76
CA ALA A 229 1.44 13.81 -10.06
C ALA A 229 0.54 14.96 -10.55
N ARG A 230 0.33 15.08 -11.85
CA ARG A 230 -0.53 16.11 -12.45
C ARG A 230 -1.98 16.10 -11.95
N TYR A 231 -2.43 14.97 -11.41
CA TYR A 231 -3.75 14.82 -10.81
C TYR A 231 -3.74 15.02 -9.28
N GLY A 232 -2.61 15.48 -8.72
CA GLY A 232 -2.44 15.64 -7.27
C GLY A 232 -2.36 14.31 -6.50
N ILE A 233 -2.16 13.18 -7.19
CA ILE A 233 -2.05 11.87 -6.56
C ILE A 233 -0.57 11.58 -6.24
N ARG A 234 -0.29 11.34 -4.97
CA ARG A 234 1.03 10.91 -4.49
C ARG A 234 1.06 9.39 -4.36
N THR A 235 2.15 8.78 -4.81
CA THR A 235 2.34 7.33 -4.72
C THR A 235 3.66 7.00 -4.05
N ASN A 236 3.61 6.30 -2.93
CA ASN A 236 4.78 5.98 -2.11
C ASN A 236 4.78 4.49 -1.71
N THR A 237 5.88 4.04 -1.10
CA THR A 237 5.98 2.71 -0.50
C THR A 237 6.46 2.80 0.95
N ILE A 238 6.06 1.80 1.74
CA ILE A 238 6.65 1.48 3.03
C ILE A 238 7.29 0.10 2.88
N SER A 239 8.53 -0.05 3.35
CA SER A 239 9.29 -1.30 3.33
C SER A 239 9.53 -1.80 4.76
N PRO A 240 8.60 -2.61 5.31
CA PRO A 240 8.77 -3.18 6.64
C PRO A 240 9.91 -4.20 6.68
N GLY A 241 10.58 -4.28 7.84
CA GLY A 241 11.43 -5.40 8.23
C GLY A 241 10.62 -6.61 8.69
N TYR A 242 11.26 -7.48 9.44
CA TYR A 242 10.56 -8.56 10.13
C TYR A 242 9.72 -7.99 11.28
N MET A 243 8.42 -8.02 11.09
CA MET A 243 7.43 -7.55 12.07
C MET A 243 6.85 -8.73 12.83
N ASP A 244 6.55 -8.53 14.11
CA ASP A 244 5.95 -9.54 14.97
C ASP A 244 4.44 -9.65 14.65
N THR A 245 4.13 -10.54 13.73
CA THR A 245 2.77 -10.75 13.20
C THR A 245 2.45 -12.24 13.17
N ILE A 246 1.17 -12.57 13.03
CA ILE A 246 0.69 -13.96 12.91
C ILE A 246 1.43 -14.72 11.79
N LEU A 247 1.77 -14.06 10.67
CA LEU A 247 2.54 -14.67 9.58
C LEU A 247 3.95 -15.12 10.02
N ASN A 248 4.46 -14.56 11.10
CA ASN A 248 5.78 -14.82 11.64
C ASN A 248 5.72 -15.53 12.99
N GLU A 249 4.58 -16.14 13.37
CA GLU A 249 4.40 -16.91 14.60
C GLU A 249 4.40 -18.42 14.33
N GLY A 250 4.65 -19.17 15.37
CA GLY A 250 4.58 -20.64 15.40
C GLY A 250 5.95 -21.30 15.66
N ASP A 251 5.89 -22.49 16.24
CA ASP A 251 7.08 -23.26 16.64
C ASP A 251 7.98 -23.62 15.45
N GLY A 252 7.38 -23.84 14.28
CA GLY A 252 8.09 -24.19 13.05
C GLY A 252 9.05 -23.11 12.53
N ILE A 253 8.88 -21.85 12.96
CA ILE A 253 9.73 -20.73 12.53
C ILE A 253 10.50 -20.08 13.68
N ALA A 254 10.45 -20.65 14.88
CA ALA A 254 11.16 -20.11 16.05
C ALA A 254 12.66 -19.92 15.80
N GLY A 255 13.30 -20.88 15.12
CA GLY A 255 14.71 -20.77 14.71
C GLY A 255 14.97 -19.60 13.75
N HIS A 256 14.08 -19.36 12.81
CA HIS A 256 14.16 -18.24 11.88
C HIS A 256 13.99 -16.90 12.61
N ARG A 257 13.01 -16.80 13.51
CA ARG A 257 12.77 -15.60 14.33
C ARG A 257 14.00 -15.19 15.12
N LYS A 258 14.70 -16.17 15.72
CA LYS A 258 15.96 -15.94 16.42
C LYS A 258 17.02 -15.35 15.49
N ILE A 259 17.22 -15.95 14.31
CA ILE A 259 18.19 -15.46 13.32
C ILE A 259 17.83 -14.05 12.85
N TRP A 260 16.53 -13.76 12.59
CA TRP A 260 16.09 -12.44 12.18
C TRP A 260 16.37 -11.37 13.24
N ALA A 261 16.12 -11.68 14.52
CA ALA A 261 16.43 -10.79 15.64
C ALA A 261 17.94 -10.57 15.80
N GLU A 262 18.75 -11.65 15.77
CA GLU A 262 20.20 -11.58 15.90
C GLU A 262 20.87 -10.80 14.76
N ARG A 263 20.28 -10.80 13.57
CA ARG A 263 20.78 -10.06 12.40
C ARG A 263 20.17 -8.65 12.25
N ASN A 264 19.43 -8.21 13.23
CA ASN A 264 18.87 -6.86 13.26
C ASN A 264 19.67 -6.01 14.25
N PRO A 265 20.16 -4.82 13.87
CA PRO A 265 20.86 -3.91 14.80
C PRO A 265 20.06 -3.59 16.06
N SER A 266 18.71 -3.57 15.97
CA SER A 266 17.84 -3.38 17.13
C SER A 266 17.68 -4.64 18.01
N GLY A 267 18.24 -5.80 17.63
CA GLY A 267 18.21 -7.04 18.37
C GLY A 267 16.84 -7.70 18.48
N ARG A 268 15.86 -7.27 17.72
CA ARG A 268 14.47 -7.75 17.80
C ARG A 268 13.71 -7.58 16.48
N MET A 269 12.55 -8.20 16.39
CA MET A 269 11.54 -7.90 15.39
C MET A 269 10.79 -6.60 15.76
N GLY A 270 10.21 -5.93 14.77
CA GLY A 270 9.40 -4.74 14.98
C GLY A 270 7.99 -5.09 15.45
N ALA A 271 7.40 -4.28 16.32
CA ALA A 271 5.99 -4.37 16.67
C ALA A 271 5.10 -3.72 15.58
N PRO A 272 3.89 -4.25 15.29
CA PRO A 272 3.00 -3.69 14.27
C PRO A 272 2.73 -2.19 14.41
N CYS A 273 2.63 -1.68 15.63
CA CYS A 273 2.43 -0.26 15.91
C CYS A 273 3.62 0.63 15.49
N GLU A 274 4.84 0.08 15.39
CA GLU A 274 6.03 0.85 14.98
C GLU A 274 6.02 1.18 13.47
N LEU A 275 5.16 0.52 12.68
CA LEU A 275 4.96 0.82 11.26
C LEU A 275 4.00 2.00 11.04
N THR A 276 3.06 2.20 11.96
CA THR A 276 1.89 3.08 11.74
C THR A 276 2.25 4.55 11.56
N GLY A 277 3.33 5.02 12.20
CA GLY A 277 3.81 6.39 12.03
C GLY A 277 4.17 6.73 10.58
N ALA A 278 4.75 5.77 9.83
CA ALA A 278 5.05 5.94 8.41
C ALA A 278 3.75 5.99 7.57
N VAL A 279 2.74 5.19 7.92
CA VAL A 279 1.43 5.22 7.25
C VAL A 279 0.75 6.58 7.44
N VAL A 280 0.69 7.08 8.68
CA VAL A 280 0.11 8.39 8.99
C VAL A 280 0.87 9.52 8.30
N LEU A 281 2.20 9.49 8.30
CA LEU A 281 3.02 10.48 7.61
C LEU A 281 2.66 10.56 6.11
N LEU A 282 2.56 9.42 5.43
CA LEU A 282 2.23 9.37 4.00
C LEU A 282 0.77 9.72 3.72
N ALA A 283 -0.14 9.43 4.64
CA ALA A 283 -1.57 9.71 4.51
C ALA A 283 -1.93 11.18 4.80
N SER A 284 -1.17 11.85 5.67
CA SER A 284 -1.46 13.19 6.16
C SER A 284 -0.81 14.32 5.33
N SER A 285 -1.10 15.56 5.70
CA SER A 285 -0.49 16.75 5.11
C SER A 285 1.01 16.86 5.39
N ALA A 286 1.55 16.16 6.41
CA ALA A 286 2.99 16.07 6.66
C ALA A 286 3.76 15.46 5.48
N GLY A 287 3.10 14.60 4.69
CA GLY A 287 3.67 13.93 3.51
C GLY A 287 3.39 14.60 2.16
N THR A 288 2.89 15.84 2.11
CA THR A 288 2.43 16.47 0.84
C THR A 288 3.49 16.56 -0.25
N TYR A 289 4.76 16.69 0.11
CA TYR A 289 5.86 16.71 -0.87
C TYR A 289 6.58 15.35 -1.01
N MET A 290 6.04 14.29 -0.37
CA MET A 290 6.55 12.93 -0.50
C MET A 290 5.81 12.22 -1.62
N ASN A 291 6.47 12.10 -2.77
CA ASN A 291 5.96 11.40 -3.96
C ASN A 291 7.09 10.57 -4.58
N GLY A 292 6.89 9.28 -4.77
CA GLY A 292 7.92 8.36 -5.22
C GLY A 292 8.90 7.93 -4.12
N THR A 293 8.60 8.19 -2.84
CA THR A 293 9.46 7.83 -1.70
C THR A 293 9.23 6.38 -1.28
N ASP A 294 10.28 5.75 -0.75
CA ASP A 294 10.18 4.51 0.02
C ASP A 294 10.65 4.76 1.46
N ILE A 295 9.81 4.39 2.43
CA ILE A 295 10.14 4.50 3.86
C ILE A 295 10.44 3.11 4.40
N VAL A 296 11.71 2.86 4.70
CA VAL A 296 12.15 1.61 5.34
C VAL A 296 11.92 1.70 6.84
N VAL A 297 11.19 0.71 7.39
CA VAL A 297 10.89 0.60 8.83
C VAL A 297 11.29 -0.80 9.29
N ASP A 298 12.55 -0.97 9.67
CA ASP A 298 13.14 -2.30 9.80
C ASP A 298 14.13 -2.48 10.98
N GLY A 299 14.28 -1.49 11.84
CA GLY A 299 15.26 -1.54 12.95
C GLY A 299 16.72 -1.56 12.48
N GLY A 300 16.99 -1.15 11.24
CA GLY A 300 18.32 -1.13 10.63
C GLY A 300 18.72 -2.44 9.95
N ALA A 301 17.77 -3.35 9.70
CA ALA A 301 18.08 -4.68 9.15
C ALA A 301 18.77 -4.66 7.78
N ILE A 302 18.64 -3.59 7.00
CA ILE A 302 19.25 -3.48 5.65
C ILE A 302 20.51 -2.60 5.60
N VAL A 303 21.04 -2.12 6.73
CA VAL A 303 22.21 -1.23 6.71
C VAL A 303 23.52 -1.99 6.46
N PHE A 304 23.52 -3.34 6.56
CA PHE A 304 24.65 -4.23 6.23
C PHE A 304 24.19 -5.66 5.87
#